data_1f6d3dd29c4e2a99fda82f6506bc4240
#
_entry.id   1f6d3dd29c4e2a99fda82f6506bc4240
#
_cell.length_a   1.000
_cell.length_b   1.000
_cell.length_c   1.000
_cell.angle_alpha   90.00
_cell.angle_beta   90.00
_cell.angle_gamma   90.00
#
_symmetry.space_group_name_H-M   'P 1'
#
loop_
_entity.id
_entity.type
_entity.pdbx_description
1 polymer ?
#
loop_
_entity_poly.entity_id
_entity_poly.type
_entity_poly.pdbx_seq_one_letter_code
_entity_poly.pdbx_strand_id
1 'polypeptide(L)'
;MKKGILWDCHMHSSFSADSDTPMENMVLKALSLGLKGVTFTEHLDPDYPSTPESLDFSLDIFSYRKELLRLQEIYKDKIQLRFGIKLGLQPQLEKYFYDLTEDTPFDFVIGSSHVVHGYDPYYPDFFEGRKEFRCYMEYFESILENLSVYDGFDVYGHLDYVVRYGPNKNHEYSYGRYKDILDEILKKLISMNKGIELNAGGYHYGLGEPNPCIDVIRRYRELGGEIITVGADAHTPDKIAWEFVKAANVLNDCGFRYYTIFKNRSPEFLPL
;
A
#
# COMPACT_ATOMS: atom_id res chain seq x y z
N MET A 1 14.41 7.83 -23.54
CA MET A 1 13.76 6.96 -22.52
C MET A 1 12.40 7.56 -22.22
N LYS A 2 11.33 6.77 -22.11
CA LYS A 2 10.04 7.28 -21.62
C LYS A 2 10.28 7.78 -20.19
N LYS A 3 10.02 9.07 -19.95
CA LYS A 3 10.00 9.65 -18.61
C LYS A 3 8.67 9.27 -17.96
N GLY A 4 8.68 8.96 -16.67
CA GLY A 4 7.50 8.64 -15.89
C GLY A 4 7.64 7.34 -15.11
N ILE A 5 6.65 7.04 -14.32
CA ILE A 5 6.61 5.83 -13.48
C ILE A 5 6.36 4.62 -14.37
N LEU A 6 7.32 3.70 -14.41
CA LEU A 6 7.28 2.48 -15.22
C LEU A 6 7.27 1.21 -14.37
N TRP A 7 7.00 1.33 -13.08
CA TRP A 7 6.89 0.23 -12.14
C TRP A 7 5.66 0.41 -11.27
N ASP A 8 4.82 -0.62 -11.18
CA ASP A 8 3.70 -0.64 -10.25
C ASP A 8 4.09 -1.48 -9.04
N CYS A 9 4.14 -0.84 -7.87
CA CYS A 9 4.61 -1.48 -6.64
C CYS A 9 3.49 -2.12 -5.82
N HIS A 10 2.21 -2.02 -6.22
CA HIS A 10 1.09 -2.48 -5.42
C HIS A 10 -0.04 -3.01 -6.31
N MET A 11 -0.14 -4.32 -6.39
CA MET A 11 -1.22 -4.99 -7.10
C MET A 11 -1.49 -6.37 -6.53
N HIS A 12 -2.69 -6.85 -6.82
CA HIS A 12 -3.24 -8.11 -6.35
C HIS A 12 -3.61 -9.02 -7.51
N SER A 13 -3.71 -10.30 -7.23
CA SER A 13 -4.20 -11.32 -8.15
C SER A 13 -5.15 -12.25 -7.41
N SER A 14 -5.56 -13.34 -8.07
CA SER A 14 -6.44 -14.36 -7.46
C SER A 14 -5.85 -15.10 -6.25
N PHE A 15 -4.68 -14.69 -5.76
CA PHE A 15 -4.16 -15.11 -4.46
C PHE A 15 -4.66 -14.24 -3.30
N SER A 16 -5.12 -13.03 -3.58
CA SER A 16 -5.85 -12.18 -2.61
C SER A 16 -7.35 -12.48 -2.67
N ALA A 17 -7.99 -12.55 -1.52
CA ALA A 17 -9.41 -12.93 -1.40
C ALA A 17 -10.39 -12.00 -2.15
N ASP A 18 -9.98 -10.78 -2.42
CA ASP A 18 -10.76 -9.71 -3.07
C ASP A 18 -10.42 -9.51 -4.56
N SER A 19 -9.70 -10.47 -5.18
CA SER A 19 -9.39 -10.44 -6.61
C SER A 19 -9.58 -11.82 -7.25
N ASP A 20 -10.36 -11.89 -8.32
CA ASP A 20 -10.55 -13.10 -9.15
C ASP A 20 -9.59 -13.17 -10.35
N THR A 21 -8.69 -12.19 -10.50
CA THR A 21 -7.84 -12.06 -11.68
C THR A 21 -6.62 -12.99 -11.60
N PRO A 22 -6.44 -13.93 -12.54
CA PRO A 22 -5.22 -14.72 -12.61
C PRO A 22 -3.98 -13.83 -12.70
N MET A 23 -2.92 -14.17 -11.96
CA MET A 23 -1.67 -13.39 -11.91
C MET A 23 -1.10 -13.13 -13.30
N GLU A 24 -1.15 -14.13 -14.20
CA GLU A 24 -0.65 -13.99 -15.57
C GLU A 24 -1.40 -12.91 -16.38
N ASN A 25 -2.70 -12.73 -16.14
CA ASN A 25 -3.49 -11.68 -16.80
C ASN A 25 -3.02 -10.28 -16.35
N MET A 26 -2.63 -10.11 -15.08
CA MET A 26 -2.04 -8.89 -14.58
C MET A 26 -0.69 -8.62 -15.26
N VAL A 27 0.17 -9.64 -15.40
CA VAL A 27 1.47 -9.54 -16.11
C VAL A 27 1.28 -9.14 -17.56
N LEU A 28 0.37 -9.78 -18.29
CA LEU A 28 0.09 -9.48 -19.70
C LEU A 28 -0.38 -8.05 -19.90
N LYS A 29 -1.22 -7.56 -18.99
CA LYS A 29 -1.68 -6.17 -19.02
C LYS A 29 -0.53 -5.20 -18.74
N ALA A 30 0.27 -5.44 -17.72
CA ALA A 30 1.45 -4.63 -17.39
C ALA A 30 2.41 -4.52 -18.59
N LEU A 31 2.66 -5.63 -19.29
CA LEU A 31 3.43 -5.66 -20.53
C LEU A 31 2.79 -4.79 -21.63
N SER A 32 1.47 -4.89 -21.81
CA SER A 32 0.75 -4.09 -22.84
C SER A 32 0.84 -2.59 -22.59
N LEU A 33 0.96 -2.18 -21.31
CA LEU A 33 1.16 -0.79 -20.91
C LEU A 33 2.62 -0.33 -21.03
N GLY A 34 3.55 -1.27 -21.27
CA GLY A 34 4.98 -0.99 -21.41
C GLY A 34 5.70 -0.75 -20.09
N LEU A 35 5.16 -1.27 -18.98
CA LEU A 35 5.84 -1.25 -17.69
C LEU A 35 7.14 -2.06 -17.76
N LYS A 36 8.12 -1.67 -16.95
CA LYS A 36 9.41 -2.34 -16.81
C LYS A 36 9.40 -3.40 -15.71
N GLY A 37 8.51 -3.24 -14.74
CA GLY A 37 8.32 -4.18 -13.67
C GLY A 37 7.04 -3.94 -12.90
N VAL A 38 6.68 -4.95 -12.13
CA VAL A 38 5.58 -4.95 -11.19
C VAL A 38 5.97 -5.70 -9.93
N THR A 39 5.39 -5.31 -8.81
CA THR A 39 5.50 -6.05 -7.56
C THR A 39 4.11 -6.54 -7.18
N PHE A 40 3.92 -7.85 -7.11
CA PHE A 40 2.71 -8.40 -6.52
C PHE A 40 2.80 -8.27 -5.00
N THR A 41 1.72 -7.84 -4.38
CA THR A 41 1.64 -7.58 -2.94
C THR A 41 0.32 -8.11 -2.42
N GLU A 42 0.17 -9.43 -2.49
CA GLU A 42 -1.05 -10.11 -2.08
C GLU A 42 -1.38 -9.82 -0.61
N HIS A 43 -2.67 -9.77 -0.29
CA HIS A 43 -3.16 -9.54 1.06
C HIS A 43 -2.83 -10.68 2.02
N LEU A 44 -2.38 -10.31 3.21
CA LEU A 44 -2.34 -11.19 4.37
C LEU A 44 -2.80 -10.40 5.60
N ASP A 45 -4.03 -10.62 6.01
CA ASP A 45 -4.66 -9.97 7.15
C ASP A 45 -5.15 -11.05 8.15
N PRO A 46 -4.25 -11.65 8.96
CA PRO A 46 -4.64 -12.56 10.02
C PRO A 46 -5.52 -11.84 11.04
N ASP A 47 -6.39 -12.54 11.72
CA ASP A 47 -7.36 -11.97 12.67
C ASP A 47 -8.30 -10.92 12.03
N TYR A 48 -8.54 -11.03 10.71
CA TYR A 48 -9.55 -10.19 10.07
C TYR A 48 -10.94 -10.50 10.67
N PRO A 49 -11.78 -9.47 10.94
CA PRO A 49 -13.08 -9.68 11.58
C PRO A 49 -13.94 -10.66 10.79
N SER A 50 -14.33 -11.75 11.43
CA SER A 50 -15.17 -12.79 10.81
C SER A 50 -16.64 -12.41 10.93
N THR A 51 -17.24 -11.99 9.83
CA THR A 51 -18.70 -11.83 9.65
C THR A 51 -19.17 -12.74 8.53
N PRO A 52 -20.48 -12.98 8.37
CA PRO A 52 -20.98 -13.79 7.26
C PRO A 52 -20.62 -13.26 5.88
N GLU A 53 -20.35 -11.95 5.77
CA GLU A 53 -20.01 -11.26 4.53
C GLU A 53 -18.51 -10.98 4.38
N SER A 54 -17.68 -11.26 5.40
CA SER A 54 -16.25 -11.00 5.35
C SER A 54 -15.52 -12.03 4.49
N LEU A 55 -14.48 -11.56 3.78
CA LEU A 55 -13.56 -12.42 3.05
C LEU A 55 -12.53 -13.04 4.00
N ASP A 56 -11.99 -14.20 3.63
CA ASP A 56 -10.85 -14.81 4.31
C ASP A 56 -9.55 -14.31 3.66
N PHE A 57 -8.88 -13.35 4.31
CA PHE A 57 -7.60 -12.80 3.86
C PHE A 57 -6.39 -13.63 4.30
N SER A 58 -6.55 -14.93 4.50
CA SER A 58 -5.42 -15.86 4.58
C SER A 58 -4.74 -15.99 3.20
N LEU A 59 -3.43 -16.26 3.19
CA LEU A 59 -2.65 -16.37 1.96
C LEU A 59 -1.87 -17.68 1.92
N ASP A 60 -2.07 -18.51 0.89
CA ASP A 60 -1.16 -19.60 0.55
C ASP A 60 0.12 -19.04 -0.11
N ILE A 61 1.06 -18.63 0.73
CA ILE A 61 2.34 -18.03 0.31
C ILE A 61 3.15 -18.99 -0.57
N PHE A 62 3.07 -20.30 -0.33
CA PHE A 62 3.80 -21.29 -1.11
C PHE A 62 3.28 -21.35 -2.55
N SER A 63 1.97 -21.46 -2.75
CA SER A 63 1.35 -21.48 -4.08
C SER A 63 1.53 -20.14 -4.80
N TYR A 64 1.38 -19.02 -4.09
CA TYR A 64 1.64 -17.67 -4.59
C TYR A 64 3.07 -17.55 -5.14
N ARG A 65 4.07 -17.88 -4.32
CA ARG A 65 5.47 -17.81 -4.73
C ARG A 65 5.78 -18.74 -5.90
N LYS A 66 5.23 -19.95 -5.89
CA LYS A 66 5.42 -20.93 -6.97
C LYS A 66 4.92 -20.39 -8.32
N GLU A 67 3.73 -19.79 -8.35
CA GLU A 67 3.19 -19.20 -9.57
C GLU A 67 4.00 -17.99 -10.01
N LEU A 68 4.40 -17.11 -9.10
CA LEU A 68 5.24 -15.99 -9.43
C LEU A 68 6.58 -16.42 -10.05
N LEU A 69 7.25 -17.43 -9.49
CA LEU A 69 8.49 -17.98 -10.05
C LEU A 69 8.30 -18.56 -11.45
N ARG A 70 7.18 -19.24 -11.71
CA ARG A 70 6.81 -19.70 -13.04
C ARG A 70 6.71 -18.56 -14.04
N LEU A 71 6.03 -17.49 -13.66
CA LEU A 71 5.84 -16.32 -14.51
C LEU A 71 7.14 -15.51 -14.67
N GLN A 72 7.96 -15.42 -13.65
CA GLN A 72 9.30 -14.81 -13.75
C GLN A 72 10.13 -15.48 -14.84
N GLU A 73 10.14 -16.83 -14.93
CA GLU A 73 10.89 -17.56 -15.96
C GLU A 73 10.28 -17.33 -17.37
N ILE A 74 8.97 -17.34 -17.50
CA ILE A 74 8.29 -17.14 -18.80
C ILE A 74 8.52 -15.72 -19.35
N TYR A 75 8.54 -14.72 -18.48
CA TYR A 75 8.58 -13.31 -18.87
C TYR A 75 9.91 -12.60 -18.56
N LYS A 76 10.97 -13.34 -18.19
CA LYS A 76 12.28 -12.85 -17.73
C LYS A 76 12.92 -11.76 -18.61
N ASP A 77 12.74 -11.87 -19.93
CA ASP A 77 13.32 -10.94 -20.91
C ASP A 77 12.37 -9.78 -21.28
N LYS A 78 11.18 -9.73 -20.70
CA LYS A 78 10.11 -8.80 -21.08
C LYS A 78 9.75 -7.83 -19.95
N ILE A 79 9.63 -8.32 -18.72
CA ILE A 79 9.20 -7.54 -17.56
C ILE A 79 9.80 -8.15 -16.29
N GLN A 80 10.17 -7.31 -15.33
CA GLN A 80 10.59 -7.78 -14.02
C GLN A 80 9.37 -7.98 -13.11
N LEU A 81 9.29 -9.13 -12.47
CA LEU A 81 8.26 -9.43 -11.48
C LEU A 81 8.94 -9.55 -10.11
N ARG A 82 8.39 -8.90 -9.08
CA ARG A 82 8.90 -8.94 -7.71
C ARG A 82 7.91 -9.64 -6.79
N PHE A 83 8.49 -10.36 -5.82
CA PHE A 83 7.78 -11.07 -4.79
C PHE A 83 7.55 -10.17 -3.58
N GLY A 84 6.39 -9.58 -3.47
CA GLY A 84 6.01 -8.73 -2.34
C GLY A 84 4.86 -9.32 -1.53
N ILE A 85 4.50 -8.62 -0.48
CA ILE A 85 3.34 -8.92 0.36
C ILE A 85 2.78 -7.64 0.97
N LYS A 86 1.48 -7.62 1.25
CA LYS A 86 0.79 -6.57 1.99
C LYS A 86 0.25 -7.15 3.29
N LEU A 87 0.77 -6.66 4.40
CA LEU A 87 0.44 -7.12 5.75
C LEU A 87 -0.58 -6.17 6.39
N GLY A 88 -1.72 -6.73 6.83
CA GLY A 88 -2.68 -6.02 7.66
C GLY A 88 -2.20 -5.97 9.11
N LEU A 89 -1.52 -4.88 9.46
CA LEU A 89 -0.85 -4.74 10.75
C LEU A 89 -1.87 -4.60 11.88
N GLN A 90 -1.64 -5.36 12.94
CA GLN A 90 -2.32 -5.26 14.23
C GLN A 90 -1.30 -5.59 15.32
N PRO A 91 -1.31 -4.91 16.49
CA PRO A 91 -0.24 -5.07 17.48
C PRO A 91 -0.02 -6.51 17.96
N GLN A 92 -1.10 -7.30 18.08
CA GLN A 92 -1.03 -8.70 18.55
C GLN A 92 -0.38 -9.65 17.52
N LEU A 93 -0.21 -9.20 16.26
CA LEU A 93 0.38 -10.01 15.17
C LEU A 93 1.89 -9.77 15.01
N GLU A 94 2.51 -8.94 15.86
CA GLU A 94 3.94 -8.60 15.81
C GLU A 94 4.82 -9.83 15.58
N LYS A 95 4.75 -10.80 16.49
CA LYS A 95 5.60 -12.00 16.41
C LYS A 95 5.35 -12.80 15.13
N TYR A 96 4.09 -12.95 14.74
CA TYR A 96 3.72 -13.68 13.53
C TYR A 96 4.35 -13.04 12.28
N PHE A 97 4.32 -11.71 12.18
CA PHE A 97 4.88 -11.01 11.03
C PHE A 97 6.41 -10.99 11.04
N TYR A 98 7.06 -10.93 12.20
CA TYR A 98 8.53 -11.07 12.27
C TYR A 98 8.95 -12.46 11.79
N ASP A 99 8.38 -13.53 12.35
CA ASP A 99 8.67 -14.91 11.95
C ASP A 99 8.47 -15.08 10.42
N LEU A 100 7.35 -14.58 9.88
CA LEU A 100 7.04 -14.66 8.46
C LEU A 100 8.06 -13.93 7.57
N THR A 101 8.42 -12.70 7.91
CA THR A 101 9.28 -11.86 7.07
C THR A 101 10.77 -12.22 7.19
N GLU A 102 11.17 -12.91 8.25
CA GLU A 102 12.49 -13.51 8.39
C GLU A 102 12.60 -14.82 7.58
N ASP A 103 11.58 -15.66 7.60
CA ASP A 103 11.58 -16.97 6.96
C ASP A 103 11.28 -16.90 5.44
N THR A 104 10.64 -15.83 4.98
CA THR A 104 10.21 -15.69 3.58
C THR A 104 11.00 -14.60 2.87
N PRO A 105 11.72 -14.91 1.76
CA PRO A 105 12.56 -13.95 1.06
C PRO A 105 11.73 -13.04 0.15
N PHE A 106 10.93 -12.18 0.74
CA PHE A 106 10.21 -11.15 0.00
C PHE A 106 11.17 -10.10 -0.58
N ASP A 107 10.85 -9.60 -1.77
CA ASP A 107 11.50 -8.41 -2.33
C ASP A 107 11.00 -7.13 -1.67
N PHE A 108 9.72 -7.10 -1.28
CA PHE A 108 9.04 -5.92 -0.80
C PHE A 108 7.90 -6.26 0.16
N VAL A 109 7.77 -5.49 1.24
CA VAL A 109 6.70 -5.64 2.24
C VAL A 109 6.01 -4.31 2.48
N ILE A 110 4.71 -4.26 2.21
CA ILE A 110 3.83 -3.15 2.59
C ILE A 110 3.22 -3.47 3.96
N GLY A 111 3.37 -2.56 4.93
CA GLY A 111 2.56 -2.56 6.15
C GLY A 111 1.35 -1.66 5.96
N SER A 112 0.16 -2.11 6.33
CA SER A 112 -1.08 -1.35 6.18
C SER A 112 -1.98 -1.53 7.40
N SER A 113 -2.82 -0.54 7.71
CA SER A 113 -3.90 -0.69 8.69
C SER A 113 -5.21 -0.89 7.95
N HIS A 114 -5.76 -2.10 8.03
CA HIS A 114 -7.10 -2.42 7.54
C HIS A 114 -8.07 -2.61 8.71
N VAL A 115 -7.60 -3.19 9.81
CA VAL A 115 -8.39 -3.46 11.01
C VAL A 115 -7.93 -2.56 12.14
N VAL A 116 -8.88 -1.85 12.75
CA VAL A 116 -8.70 -0.96 13.89
C VAL A 116 -9.53 -1.46 15.05
N HIS A 117 -8.89 -1.98 16.10
CA HIS A 117 -9.55 -2.50 17.31
C HIS A 117 -10.70 -3.48 17.00
N GLY A 118 -10.51 -4.34 15.99
CA GLY A 118 -11.48 -5.34 15.57
C GLY A 118 -12.52 -4.90 14.54
N TYR A 119 -12.42 -3.69 14.00
CA TYR A 119 -13.29 -3.16 12.95
C TYR A 119 -12.50 -2.76 11.71
N ASP A 120 -13.00 -3.07 10.52
CA ASP A 120 -12.47 -2.51 9.28
C ASP A 120 -13.29 -1.26 8.89
N PRO A 121 -12.63 -0.09 8.67
CA PRO A 121 -13.30 1.09 8.14
C PRO A 121 -14.05 0.91 6.82
N TYR A 122 -13.78 -0.17 6.09
CA TYR A 122 -14.57 -0.55 4.91
C TYR A 122 -16.04 -0.74 5.24
N TYR A 123 -16.37 -1.25 6.44
CA TYR A 123 -17.75 -1.50 6.87
C TYR A 123 -18.33 -0.29 7.62
N PRO A 124 -19.61 0.04 7.40
CA PRO A 124 -20.25 1.20 8.00
C PRO A 124 -20.28 1.22 9.53
N ASP A 125 -20.22 0.04 10.17
CA ASP A 125 -20.26 -0.11 11.64
C ASP A 125 -19.06 0.54 12.34
N PHE A 126 -17.91 0.69 11.64
CA PHE A 126 -16.79 1.47 12.15
C PHE A 126 -17.17 2.94 12.43
N PHE A 127 -18.11 3.50 11.68
CA PHE A 127 -18.54 4.89 11.80
C PHE A 127 -19.87 5.06 12.54
N GLU A 128 -20.63 4.00 12.74
CA GLU A 128 -22.02 4.07 13.25
C GLU A 128 -22.08 4.72 14.64
N GLY A 129 -22.94 5.74 14.78
CA GLY A 129 -23.12 6.47 16.04
C GLY A 129 -21.93 7.33 16.49
N ARG A 130 -20.88 7.45 15.68
CA ARG A 130 -19.63 8.11 16.03
C ARG A 130 -19.38 9.35 15.18
N LYS A 131 -18.64 10.31 15.74
CA LYS A 131 -18.18 11.48 14.95
C LYS A 131 -17.02 11.04 14.04
N GLU A 132 -17.15 11.30 12.74
CA GLU A 132 -16.14 10.95 11.73
C GLU A 132 -14.72 11.40 12.12
N PHE A 133 -14.59 12.63 12.67
CA PHE A 133 -13.31 13.10 13.21
C PHE A 133 -12.67 12.13 14.20
N ARG A 134 -13.46 11.53 15.10
CA ARG A 134 -12.96 10.59 16.08
C ARG A 134 -12.59 9.25 15.45
N CYS A 135 -13.34 8.80 14.46
CA CYS A 135 -13.01 7.59 13.72
C CYS A 135 -11.69 7.73 12.97
N TYR A 136 -11.46 8.87 12.31
CA TYR A 136 -10.20 9.13 11.64
C TYR A 136 -9.03 9.27 12.63
N MET A 137 -9.23 9.94 13.78
CA MET A 137 -8.19 10.01 14.83
C MET A 137 -7.81 8.62 15.33
N GLU A 138 -8.79 7.78 15.69
CA GLU A 138 -8.55 6.41 16.16
C GLU A 138 -7.83 5.55 15.11
N TYR A 139 -8.17 5.72 13.84
CA TYR A 139 -7.44 5.07 12.75
C TYR A 139 -5.95 5.51 12.73
N PHE A 140 -5.66 6.80 12.84
CA PHE A 140 -4.27 7.28 12.91
C PHE A 140 -3.56 6.87 14.20
N GLU A 141 -4.26 6.83 15.32
CA GLU A 141 -3.72 6.32 16.59
C GLU A 141 -3.33 4.83 16.45
N SER A 142 -4.15 4.00 15.79
CA SER A 142 -3.82 2.60 15.52
C SER A 142 -2.57 2.40 14.66
N ILE A 143 -2.26 3.35 13.75
CA ILE A 143 -0.99 3.32 13.01
C ILE A 143 0.18 3.47 13.99
N LEU A 144 0.12 4.41 14.94
CA LEU A 144 1.18 4.59 15.94
C LEU A 144 1.33 3.37 16.85
N GLU A 145 0.22 2.71 17.21
CA GLU A 145 0.24 1.45 17.95
C GLU A 145 1.01 0.37 17.16
N ASN A 146 0.69 0.17 15.89
CA ASN A 146 1.39 -0.76 15.01
C ASN A 146 2.89 -0.43 14.89
N LEU A 147 3.22 0.86 14.67
CA LEU A 147 4.61 1.33 14.57
C LEU A 147 5.39 1.25 15.89
N SER A 148 4.72 1.08 17.03
CA SER A 148 5.39 0.91 18.33
C SER A 148 5.92 -0.49 18.54
N VAL A 149 5.37 -1.48 17.83
CA VAL A 149 5.67 -2.90 18.03
C VAL A 149 6.34 -3.56 16.82
N TYR A 150 6.03 -3.13 15.59
CA TYR A 150 6.50 -3.81 14.39
C TYR A 150 7.14 -2.86 13.38
N ASP A 151 8.33 -3.23 12.90
CA ASP A 151 9.10 -2.50 11.89
C ASP A 151 9.59 -3.39 10.71
N GLY A 152 9.07 -4.61 10.60
CA GLY A 152 9.47 -5.57 9.59
C GLY A 152 8.94 -5.29 8.16
N PHE A 153 8.36 -4.14 7.88
CA PHE A 153 7.89 -3.69 6.57
C PHE A 153 8.88 -2.68 5.91
N ASP A 154 8.63 -2.29 4.66
CA ASP A 154 9.46 -1.32 3.92
C ASP A 154 8.79 0.03 3.76
N VAL A 155 7.50 0.04 3.45
CA VAL A 155 6.67 1.26 3.36
C VAL A 155 5.33 1.05 4.04
N TYR A 156 4.72 2.15 4.50
CA TYR A 156 3.34 2.15 4.97
C TYR A 156 2.41 2.44 3.78
N GLY A 157 1.54 1.50 3.46
CA GLY A 157 0.58 1.59 2.36
C GLY A 157 -0.57 2.55 2.67
N HIS A 158 -1.11 3.20 1.65
CA HIS A 158 -2.31 4.07 1.70
C HIS A 158 -2.64 4.63 3.10
N LEU A 159 -1.70 5.37 3.68
CA LEU A 159 -1.65 5.78 5.10
C LEU A 159 -2.96 6.38 5.65
N ASP A 160 -3.77 6.99 4.80
CA ASP A 160 -5.08 7.55 5.16
C ASP A 160 -6.27 6.72 4.57
N TYR A 161 -6.13 5.40 4.51
CA TYR A 161 -7.12 4.44 4.01
C TYR A 161 -8.55 4.70 4.51
N VAL A 162 -8.71 5.04 5.80
CA VAL A 162 -9.99 5.33 6.44
C VAL A 162 -10.81 6.39 5.68
N VAL A 163 -10.15 7.31 4.97
CA VAL A 163 -10.80 8.41 4.23
C VAL A 163 -11.60 7.89 3.03
N ARG A 164 -11.24 6.72 2.48
CA ARG A 164 -11.99 6.09 1.37
C ARG A 164 -13.44 5.80 1.74
N TYR A 165 -13.70 5.48 3.00
CA TYR A 165 -14.95 4.88 3.50
C TYR A 165 -15.71 5.77 4.48
N GLY A 166 -15.10 6.85 4.95
CA GLY A 166 -15.77 7.81 5.82
C GLY A 166 -17.03 8.40 5.17
N PRO A 167 -18.08 8.70 5.96
CA PRO A 167 -19.36 9.21 5.46
C PRO A 167 -19.24 10.44 4.56
N ASN A 168 -18.29 11.32 4.85
CA ASN A 168 -18.01 12.53 4.06
C ASN A 168 -16.69 12.43 3.28
N LYS A 169 -16.02 11.29 3.32
CA LYS A 169 -14.72 11.07 2.67
C LYS A 169 -13.74 12.22 2.99
N ASN A 170 -13.09 12.77 1.96
CA ASN A 170 -12.13 13.87 2.13
C ASN A 170 -12.77 15.28 2.24
N HIS A 171 -14.09 15.42 2.24
CA HIS A 171 -14.73 16.72 2.48
C HIS A 171 -14.48 17.27 3.89
N GLU A 172 -14.37 16.37 4.89
CA GLU A 172 -14.07 16.70 6.27
C GLU A 172 -12.63 16.34 6.67
N TYR A 173 -11.82 15.88 5.71
CA TYR A 173 -10.42 15.50 5.91
C TYR A 173 -9.47 16.51 5.30
N SER A 174 -8.40 16.82 6.03
CA SER A 174 -7.23 17.54 5.52
C SER A 174 -6.03 17.25 6.41
N TYR A 175 -4.82 17.32 5.86
CA TYR A 175 -3.60 17.25 6.67
C TYR A 175 -3.63 18.23 7.85
N GLY A 176 -4.05 19.48 7.62
CA GLY A 176 -4.09 20.51 8.66
C GLY A 176 -4.98 20.17 9.87
N ARG A 177 -6.05 19.41 9.64
CA ARG A 177 -6.98 19.00 10.72
C ARG A 177 -6.42 17.91 11.62
N TYR A 178 -5.51 17.07 11.08
CA TYR A 178 -4.89 15.93 11.78
C TYR A 178 -3.36 16.07 11.86
N LYS A 179 -2.86 17.30 11.73
CA LYS A 179 -1.43 17.60 11.57
C LYS A 179 -0.55 16.95 12.64
N ASP A 180 -0.93 17.07 13.91
CA ASP A 180 -0.07 16.62 14.99
C ASP A 180 0.19 15.12 14.96
N ILE A 181 -0.87 14.32 14.78
CA ILE A 181 -0.76 12.87 14.70
C ILE A 181 -0.11 12.41 13.39
N LEU A 182 -0.45 13.05 12.26
CA LEU A 182 0.18 12.74 10.98
C LEU A 182 1.67 13.07 10.97
N ASP A 183 2.08 14.20 11.55
CA ASP A 183 3.50 14.55 11.72
C ASP A 183 4.23 13.54 12.61
N GLU A 184 3.58 13.04 13.68
CA GLU A 184 4.15 12.01 14.54
C GLU A 184 4.37 10.70 13.78
N ILE A 185 3.37 10.22 13.05
CA ILE A 185 3.47 9.02 12.20
C ILE A 185 4.62 9.18 11.19
N LEU A 186 4.63 10.30 10.43
CA LEU A 186 5.64 10.53 9.40
C LEU A 186 7.06 10.58 9.98
N LYS A 187 7.26 11.28 11.11
CA LYS A 187 8.55 11.32 11.81
C LYS A 187 8.97 9.94 12.31
N LYS A 188 8.03 9.17 12.84
CA LYS A 188 8.31 7.81 13.29
C LYS A 188 8.77 6.93 12.13
N LEU A 189 8.04 6.91 11.00
CA LEU A 189 8.43 6.18 9.79
C LEU A 189 9.83 6.57 9.29
N ILE A 190 10.11 7.88 9.20
CA ILE A 190 11.43 8.39 8.79
C ILE A 190 12.53 7.92 9.76
N SER A 191 12.28 8.00 11.08
CA SER A 191 13.25 7.57 12.09
C SER A 191 13.57 6.08 12.04
N MET A 192 12.64 5.27 11.54
CA MET A 192 12.78 3.82 11.33
C MET A 192 13.36 3.48 9.95
N ASN A 193 13.73 4.47 9.12
CA ASN A 193 14.12 4.31 7.72
C ASN A 193 13.04 3.60 6.87
N LYS A 194 11.76 3.85 7.18
CA LYS A 194 10.63 3.34 6.42
C LYS A 194 10.05 4.42 5.52
N GLY A 195 9.50 3.97 4.36
CA GLY A 195 8.85 4.85 3.42
C GLY A 195 7.35 4.97 3.62
N ILE A 196 6.76 5.73 2.72
CA ILE A 196 5.32 5.74 2.49
C ILE A 196 5.02 5.34 1.04
N GLU A 197 3.79 4.98 0.79
CA GLU A 197 3.27 4.77 -0.55
C GLU A 197 2.53 6.01 -1.04
N LEU A 198 2.68 6.37 -2.32
CA LEU A 198 1.67 7.09 -3.09
C LEU A 198 0.76 6.05 -3.73
N ASN A 199 -0.42 5.84 -3.17
CA ASN A 199 -1.40 4.88 -3.69
C ASN A 199 -2.39 5.61 -4.61
N ALA A 200 -2.33 5.29 -5.89
CA ALA A 200 -3.18 5.92 -6.90
C ALA A 200 -4.65 5.43 -6.83
N GLY A 201 -4.93 4.40 -6.05
CA GLY A 201 -6.30 3.94 -5.78
C GLY A 201 -7.22 5.04 -5.26
N GLY A 202 -6.70 6.04 -4.51
CA GLY A 202 -7.47 7.17 -4.04
C GLY A 202 -8.28 7.88 -5.13
N TYR A 203 -7.72 8.00 -6.34
CA TYR A 203 -8.45 8.53 -7.49
C TYR A 203 -9.62 7.63 -7.91
N HIS A 204 -9.45 6.31 -7.80
CA HIS A 204 -10.49 5.36 -8.11
C HIS A 204 -11.65 5.38 -7.09
N TYR A 205 -11.32 5.59 -5.82
CA TYR A 205 -12.30 5.73 -4.74
C TYR A 205 -13.03 7.09 -4.74
N GLY A 206 -12.73 7.95 -5.72
CA GLY A 206 -13.41 9.23 -5.91
C GLY A 206 -12.94 10.34 -4.97
N LEU A 207 -11.74 10.21 -4.40
CA LEU A 207 -11.16 11.26 -3.56
C LEU A 207 -10.59 12.43 -4.38
N GLY A 208 -10.37 12.25 -5.69
CA GLY A 208 -9.73 13.25 -6.55
C GLY A 208 -8.22 13.40 -6.33
N GLU A 209 -7.66 12.65 -5.39
CA GLU A 209 -6.25 12.65 -5.01
C GLU A 209 -5.81 11.24 -4.57
N PRO A 210 -4.48 10.98 -4.40
CA PRO A 210 -3.99 9.68 -3.95
C PRO A 210 -4.25 9.45 -2.44
N ASN A 211 -3.94 8.25 -1.97
CA ASN A 211 -3.74 7.95 -0.56
C ASN A 211 -2.24 7.78 -0.26
N PRO A 212 -1.67 8.50 0.73
CA PRO A 212 -2.32 9.59 1.44
C PRO A 212 -2.50 10.84 0.56
N CYS A 213 -3.29 11.80 1.06
CA CYS A 213 -3.55 13.06 0.36
C CYS A 213 -2.25 13.82 0.05
N ILE A 214 -2.30 14.68 -0.97
CA ILE A 214 -1.12 15.39 -1.50
C ILE A 214 -0.37 16.17 -0.41
N ASP A 215 -1.08 16.79 0.53
CA ASP A 215 -0.45 17.57 1.59
C ASP A 215 0.34 16.70 2.58
N VAL A 216 -0.07 15.45 2.83
CA VAL A 216 0.67 14.48 3.63
C VAL A 216 1.95 14.06 2.89
N ILE A 217 1.87 13.79 1.58
CA ILE A 217 3.05 13.45 0.75
C ILE A 217 4.06 14.60 0.74
N ARG A 218 3.59 15.84 0.56
CA ARG A 218 4.43 17.05 0.63
C ARG A 218 5.09 17.17 2.00
N ARG A 219 4.30 16.97 3.06
CA ARG A 219 4.81 17.04 4.42
C ARG A 219 5.86 15.98 4.73
N TYR A 220 5.66 14.74 4.25
CA TYR A 220 6.66 13.69 4.35
C TYR A 220 8.00 14.13 3.74
N ARG A 221 7.97 14.72 2.53
CA ARG A 221 9.18 15.25 1.88
C ARG A 221 9.82 16.40 2.66
N GLU A 222 9.04 17.34 3.19
CA GLU A 222 9.51 18.45 4.02
C GLU A 222 10.21 17.98 5.30
N LEU A 223 9.73 16.88 5.90
CA LEU A 223 10.34 16.26 7.09
C LEU A 223 11.61 15.46 6.78
N GLY A 224 12.02 15.37 5.52
CA GLY A 224 13.22 14.67 5.08
C GLY A 224 12.97 13.23 4.59
N GLY A 225 11.71 12.83 4.40
CA GLY A 225 11.36 11.54 3.81
C GLY A 225 11.80 11.44 2.34
N GLU A 226 12.40 10.32 1.97
CA GLU A 226 12.93 10.07 0.63
C GLU A 226 12.38 8.79 -0.02
N ILE A 227 12.03 7.79 0.79
CA ILE A 227 11.52 6.50 0.32
C ILE A 227 10.03 6.64 0.03
N ILE A 228 9.64 6.68 -1.24
CA ILE A 228 8.24 6.72 -1.65
C ILE A 228 8.01 5.78 -2.83
N THR A 229 7.15 4.78 -2.63
CA THR A 229 6.72 3.88 -3.71
C THR A 229 5.47 4.43 -4.40
N VAL A 230 5.18 3.94 -5.60
CA VAL A 230 3.93 4.24 -6.30
C VAL A 230 3.23 2.93 -6.62
N GLY A 231 2.00 2.81 -6.20
CA GLY A 231 1.15 1.65 -6.43
C GLY A 231 -0.23 2.03 -6.92
N ALA A 232 -0.81 1.21 -7.79
CA ALA A 232 -2.18 1.39 -8.26
C ALA A 232 -3.21 0.72 -7.35
N ASP A 233 -2.79 -0.22 -6.48
CA ASP A 233 -3.68 -1.06 -5.66
C ASP A 233 -4.68 -1.83 -6.56
N ALA A 234 -4.15 -2.33 -7.69
CA ALA A 234 -4.95 -2.91 -8.75
C ALA A 234 -5.36 -4.35 -8.43
N HIS A 235 -6.68 -4.62 -8.43
CA HIS A 235 -7.28 -5.94 -8.27
C HIS A 235 -7.79 -6.49 -9.60
N THR A 236 -7.77 -5.67 -10.66
CA THR A 236 -8.17 -6.02 -12.03
C THR A 236 -7.22 -5.39 -13.04
N PRO A 237 -7.06 -5.99 -14.25
CA PRO A 237 -6.09 -5.53 -15.22
C PRO A 237 -6.28 -4.07 -15.67
N ASP A 238 -7.51 -3.57 -15.72
CA ASP A 238 -7.80 -2.20 -16.15
C ASP A 238 -7.33 -1.13 -15.15
N LYS A 239 -7.00 -1.53 -13.92
CA LYS A 239 -6.51 -0.64 -12.87
C LYS A 239 -4.98 -0.59 -12.76
N ILE A 240 -4.23 -1.44 -13.45
CA ILE A 240 -2.76 -1.42 -13.41
C ILE A 240 -2.24 -0.08 -13.91
N ALA A 241 -1.28 0.51 -13.16
CA ALA A 241 -0.70 1.83 -13.42
C ALA A 241 -1.75 2.95 -13.54
N TRP A 242 -2.87 2.81 -12.82
CA TRP A 242 -3.95 3.79 -12.81
C TRP A 242 -3.43 5.16 -12.38
N GLU A 243 -3.70 6.19 -13.21
CA GLU A 243 -3.34 7.59 -12.94
C GLU A 243 -1.83 7.85 -12.65
N PHE A 244 -0.92 6.99 -13.11
CA PHE A 244 0.52 7.15 -12.86
C PHE A 244 1.10 8.43 -13.45
N VAL A 245 0.48 9.00 -14.48
CA VAL A 245 0.86 10.32 -14.98
C VAL A 245 0.55 11.41 -13.93
N LYS A 246 -0.61 11.34 -13.28
CA LYS A 246 -0.94 12.25 -12.17
C LYS A 246 -0.03 12.02 -10.97
N ALA A 247 0.22 10.76 -10.62
CA ALA A 247 1.14 10.40 -9.54
C ALA A 247 2.54 10.99 -9.75
N ALA A 248 3.09 10.89 -10.96
CA ALA A 248 4.39 11.49 -11.28
C ALA A 248 4.38 13.02 -11.13
N ASN A 249 3.31 13.70 -11.56
CA ASN A 249 3.16 15.15 -11.38
C ASN A 249 3.08 15.51 -9.88
N VAL A 250 2.28 14.80 -9.10
CA VAL A 250 2.19 15.01 -7.64
C VAL A 250 3.55 14.87 -6.97
N LEU A 251 4.31 13.82 -7.29
CA LEU A 251 5.65 13.62 -6.73
C LEU A 251 6.60 14.76 -7.10
N ASN A 252 6.61 15.20 -8.37
CA ASN A 252 7.42 16.34 -8.81
C ASN A 252 7.03 17.63 -8.07
N ASP A 253 5.72 17.91 -7.94
CA ASP A 253 5.19 19.10 -7.25
C ASP A 253 5.47 19.08 -5.74
N CYS A 254 5.60 17.89 -5.14
CA CYS A 254 6.02 17.68 -3.75
C CYS A 254 7.57 17.71 -3.58
N GLY A 255 8.34 17.87 -4.66
CA GLY A 255 9.79 18.00 -4.61
C GLY A 255 10.56 16.68 -4.64
N PHE A 256 9.92 15.57 -5.02
CA PHE A 256 10.62 14.33 -5.31
C PHE A 256 11.23 14.38 -6.72
N ARG A 257 12.36 13.71 -6.90
CA ARG A 257 13.01 13.51 -8.20
C ARG A 257 13.06 12.04 -8.61
N TYR A 258 12.76 11.18 -7.66
CA TYR A 258 12.82 9.72 -7.79
C TYR A 258 11.61 9.13 -7.09
N TYR A 259 11.18 7.98 -7.56
CA TYR A 259 10.32 7.07 -6.81
C TYR A 259 11.12 5.82 -6.47
N THR A 260 10.66 5.05 -5.51
CA THR A 260 11.38 3.89 -4.97
C THR A 260 10.73 2.59 -5.41
N ILE A 261 11.54 1.62 -5.77
CA ILE A 261 11.16 0.20 -5.87
C ILE A 261 12.04 -0.60 -4.91
N PHE A 262 11.68 -1.85 -4.66
CA PHE A 262 12.45 -2.69 -3.76
C PHE A 262 12.90 -4.00 -4.42
N LYS A 263 14.09 -4.49 -4.01
CA LYS A 263 14.61 -5.80 -4.33
C LYS A 263 15.31 -6.39 -3.11
N ASN A 264 14.91 -7.59 -2.70
CA ASN A 264 15.43 -8.21 -1.48
C ASN A 264 15.38 -7.24 -0.28
N ARG A 265 14.29 -6.51 -0.10
CA ARG A 265 14.06 -5.52 0.95
C ARG A 265 14.98 -4.28 0.88
N SER A 266 15.73 -4.13 -0.20
CA SER A 266 16.64 -3.00 -0.41
C SER A 266 16.02 -1.99 -1.39
N PRO A 267 15.97 -0.69 -1.05
CA PRO A 267 15.39 0.34 -1.91
C PRO A 267 16.28 0.64 -3.12
N GLU A 268 15.67 0.76 -4.29
CA GLU A 268 16.28 1.24 -5.53
C GLU A 268 15.53 2.50 -5.99
N PHE A 269 16.25 3.58 -6.26
CA PHE A 269 15.65 4.87 -6.64
C PHE A 269 15.64 5.03 -8.16
N LEU A 270 14.46 5.19 -8.74
CA LEU A 270 14.25 5.39 -10.17
C LEU A 270 13.81 6.83 -10.46
N PRO A 271 14.37 7.49 -11.52
CA PRO A 271 13.98 8.86 -11.84
C PRO A 271 12.53 8.96 -12.33
N LEU A 272 11.86 10.05 -11.94
CA LEU A 272 10.52 10.42 -12.39
C LEU A 272 10.47 10.89 -13.84
#